data_54cb981010cc030f583775d4f219e374
#
_entry.id   54cb981010cc030f583775d4f219e374
#
_cell.length_a   1.000
_cell.length_b   1.000
_cell.length_c   1.000
_cell.angle_alpha   90.00
_cell.angle_beta   90.00
_cell.angle_gamma   90.00
#
_symmetry.space_group_name_H-M   'P 1'
#
loop_
_entity.id
_entity.type
_entity.pdbx_description
1 polymer ?
#
loop_
_entity_poly.entity_id
_entity_poly.type
_entity_poly.pdbx_seq_one_letter_code
_entity_poly.pdbx_strand_id
1 'polypeptide(L)'
;MSRRGRPSADGLRTVVFDLDGTLIDSEGLILASFRHTMRTHLGAAPPDAEWRATIGRPLAVQVRDFARSDDEADAMVRTYTEHNLANHDRLVRPFSGVAECVESLRARGFRLGIATSKRRVATRMGLAACGLPEAWFASIVTADDVTRFKPEPEPVLKALAEAGEVEPARAVYVGDSVHDMRSGRAAGVRTVAVLWGPNGRDVLAPEEPDWLIESPTELTALLGATGPGADGRTPG
;
A
#
# COMPACT_ATOMS: atom_id res chain seq x y z
N MET A 1 -22.74 11.69 -20.28
CA MET A 1 -21.93 10.94 -19.29
C MET A 1 -22.65 10.98 -17.95
N SER A 2 -23.25 9.86 -17.54
CA SER A 2 -24.03 9.74 -16.29
C SER A 2 -23.07 9.87 -15.11
N ARG A 3 -23.26 10.85 -14.24
CA ARG A 3 -22.61 10.92 -12.94
C ARG A 3 -23.08 9.71 -12.14
N ARG A 4 -22.28 8.65 -12.08
CA ARG A 4 -22.50 7.60 -11.07
C ARG A 4 -22.42 8.32 -9.72
N GLY A 5 -23.51 8.26 -8.92
CA GLY A 5 -23.49 8.78 -7.56
C GLY A 5 -22.28 8.21 -6.82
N ARG A 6 -21.68 8.97 -5.89
CA ARG A 6 -20.57 8.46 -5.06
C ARG A 6 -21.05 7.16 -4.42
N PRO A 7 -20.31 6.06 -4.54
CA PRO A 7 -20.68 4.80 -3.93
C PRO A 7 -20.78 4.99 -2.41
N SER A 8 -21.77 4.36 -1.78
CA SER A 8 -21.88 4.35 -0.33
C SER A 8 -20.75 3.50 0.27
N ALA A 9 -20.22 3.94 1.40
CA ALA A 9 -19.29 3.15 2.21
C ALA A 9 -20.05 2.23 3.22
N ASP A 10 -21.39 2.21 3.16
CA ASP A 10 -22.21 1.41 4.07
C ASP A 10 -21.90 -0.09 3.95
N GLY A 11 -21.87 -0.76 5.09
CA GLY A 11 -21.62 -2.21 5.16
C GLY A 11 -20.16 -2.62 5.03
N LEU A 12 -19.21 -1.70 4.84
CA LEU A 12 -17.78 -2.01 4.89
C LEU A 12 -17.37 -2.45 6.30
N ARG A 13 -16.53 -3.48 6.37
CA ARG A 13 -16.06 -4.08 7.64
C ARG A 13 -14.56 -4.27 7.68
N THR A 14 -13.90 -4.36 6.52
CA THR A 14 -12.48 -4.63 6.39
C THR A 14 -11.81 -3.56 5.55
N VAL A 15 -10.68 -3.04 6.05
CA VAL A 15 -9.84 -2.08 5.35
C VAL A 15 -8.48 -2.72 5.14
N VAL A 16 -8.11 -2.93 3.89
CA VAL A 16 -6.77 -3.38 3.52
C VAL A 16 -6.00 -2.17 3.01
N PHE A 17 -4.76 -2.02 3.45
CA PHE A 17 -3.88 -0.91 3.06
C PHE A 17 -2.69 -1.41 2.24
N ASP A 18 -2.24 -0.63 1.27
CA ASP A 18 -0.84 -0.68 0.88
C ASP A 18 0.04 -0.07 1.97
N LEU A 19 1.35 -0.25 1.85
CA LEU A 19 2.32 0.23 2.84
C LEU A 19 3.08 1.46 2.36
N ASP A 20 3.93 1.30 1.33
CA ASP A 20 4.81 2.35 0.82
C ASP A 20 4.00 3.44 0.09
N GLY A 21 4.08 4.69 0.53
CA GLY A 21 3.30 5.80 -0.03
C GLY A 21 1.86 5.91 0.51
N THR A 22 1.42 4.93 1.31
CA THR A 22 0.07 4.90 1.89
C THR A 22 0.12 4.98 3.41
N LEU A 23 0.73 4.00 4.09
CA LEU A 23 0.89 3.98 5.55
C LEU A 23 2.21 4.62 5.99
N ILE A 24 3.26 4.51 5.18
CA ILE A 24 4.59 5.04 5.48
C ILE A 24 5.15 5.85 4.30
N ASP A 25 5.82 6.96 4.61
CA ASP A 25 6.64 7.69 3.64
C ASP A 25 8.01 7.03 3.54
N SER A 26 8.19 6.26 2.50
CA SER A 26 9.43 5.55 2.17
C SER A 26 10.03 5.97 0.83
N GLU A 27 9.46 6.96 0.14
CA GLU A 27 9.92 7.36 -1.19
C GLU A 27 11.40 7.76 -1.19
N GLY A 28 11.81 8.55 -0.19
CA GLY A 28 13.20 8.96 -0.02
C GLY A 28 14.16 7.78 0.10
N LEU A 29 13.79 6.74 0.86
CA LEU A 29 14.56 5.51 1.01
C LEU A 29 14.62 4.71 -0.29
N ILE A 30 13.47 4.54 -0.95
CA ILE A 30 13.36 3.80 -2.21
C ILE A 30 14.26 4.42 -3.27
N LEU A 31 14.18 5.74 -3.48
CA LEU A 31 14.98 6.45 -4.46
C LEU A 31 16.48 6.47 -4.12
N ALA A 32 16.84 6.61 -2.83
CA ALA A 32 18.23 6.53 -2.41
C ALA A 32 18.83 5.15 -2.69
N SER A 33 18.07 4.08 -2.40
CA SER A 33 18.50 2.70 -2.65
C SER A 33 18.60 2.39 -4.15
N PHE A 34 17.66 2.89 -4.94
CA PHE A 34 17.74 2.83 -6.40
C PHE A 34 18.98 3.49 -6.95
N ARG A 35 19.22 4.77 -6.61
CA ARG A 35 20.40 5.51 -7.09
C ARG A 35 21.72 4.82 -6.71
N HIS A 36 21.78 4.29 -5.47
CA HIS A 36 22.94 3.52 -5.00
C HIS A 36 23.15 2.28 -5.87
N THR A 37 22.12 1.49 -6.08
CA THR A 37 22.17 0.25 -6.88
C THR A 37 22.58 0.53 -8.33
N MET A 38 21.94 1.51 -8.97
CA MET A 38 22.23 1.83 -10.37
C MET A 38 23.66 2.35 -10.55
N ARG A 39 24.15 3.20 -9.65
CA ARG A 39 25.56 3.65 -9.71
C ARG A 39 26.54 2.51 -9.51
N THR A 40 26.25 1.59 -8.61
CA THR A 40 27.12 0.43 -8.33
C THR A 40 27.25 -0.50 -9.53
N HIS A 41 26.14 -0.79 -10.23
CA HIS A 41 26.11 -1.79 -11.30
C HIS A 41 26.22 -1.18 -12.69
N LEU A 42 25.71 0.03 -12.92
CA LEU A 42 25.66 0.66 -14.24
C LEU A 42 26.60 1.89 -14.36
N GLY A 43 27.26 2.28 -13.27
CA GLY A 43 28.12 3.46 -13.25
C GLY A 43 27.40 4.80 -13.12
N ALA A 44 26.12 4.86 -13.45
CA ALA A 44 25.27 6.04 -13.33
C ALA A 44 23.84 5.63 -12.93
N ALA A 45 23.09 6.54 -12.30
CA ALA A 45 21.68 6.32 -12.02
C ALA A 45 20.83 7.01 -13.10
N PRO A 46 19.83 6.32 -13.67
CA PRO A 46 18.79 6.94 -14.48
C PRO A 46 18.01 8.01 -13.68
N PRO A 47 17.24 8.88 -14.34
CA PRO A 47 16.37 9.82 -13.66
C PRO A 47 15.39 9.12 -12.70
N ASP A 48 15.12 9.71 -11.54
CA ASP A 48 14.19 9.16 -10.54
C ASP A 48 12.79 8.87 -11.10
N ALA A 49 12.35 9.64 -12.09
CA ALA A 49 11.06 9.47 -12.74
C ALA A 49 10.89 8.08 -13.36
N GLU A 50 11.96 7.48 -13.91
CA GLU A 50 11.93 6.13 -14.47
C GLU A 50 11.67 5.08 -13.39
N TRP A 51 12.27 5.25 -12.21
CA TRP A 51 12.03 4.34 -11.10
C TRP A 51 10.65 4.56 -10.47
N ARG A 52 10.24 5.82 -10.27
CA ARG A 52 8.91 6.15 -9.75
C ARG A 52 7.80 5.47 -10.54
N ALA A 53 7.92 5.41 -11.86
CA ALA A 53 6.96 4.73 -12.72
C ALA A 53 6.84 3.21 -12.45
N THR A 54 7.80 2.61 -11.74
CA THR A 54 7.82 1.18 -11.41
C THR A 54 7.43 0.89 -9.95
N ILE A 55 7.32 1.91 -9.09
CA ILE A 55 6.94 1.75 -7.68
C ILE A 55 5.55 1.09 -7.57
N GLY A 56 5.41 0.18 -6.60
CA GLY A 56 4.22 -0.68 -6.47
C GLY A 56 4.43 -2.08 -7.04
N ARG A 57 5.41 -2.28 -7.93
CA ARG A 57 5.84 -3.61 -8.40
C ARG A 57 6.87 -4.22 -7.44
N PRO A 58 7.03 -5.56 -7.39
CA PRO A 58 8.12 -6.19 -6.61
C PRO A 58 9.50 -5.75 -7.07
N LEU A 59 10.43 -5.56 -6.14
CA LEU A 59 11.82 -5.14 -6.43
C LEU A 59 12.49 -5.99 -7.52
N ALA A 60 12.37 -7.32 -7.44
CA ALA A 60 12.96 -8.23 -8.43
C ALA A 60 12.42 -8.03 -9.85
N VAL A 61 11.19 -7.51 -9.98
CA VAL A 61 10.62 -7.16 -11.29
C VAL A 61 11.11 -5.79 -11.74
N GLN A 62 11.18 -4.82 -10.82
CA GLN A 62 11.65 -3.46 -11.12
C GLN A 62 13.10 -3.44 -11.63
N VAL A 63 14.01 -4.14 -10.96
CA VAL A 63 15.45 -4.13 -11.34
C VAL A 63 15.71 -4.78 -12.69
N ARG A 64 14.87 -5.73 -13.14
CA ARG A 64 15.01 -6.36 -14.45
C ARG A 64 14.83 -5.39 -15.62
N ASP A 65 14.09 -4.31 -15.42
CA ASP A 65 13.93 -3.27 -16.44
C ASP A 65 15.26 -2.54 -16.74
N PHE A 66 16.26 -2.65 -15.85
CA PHE A 66 17.55 -1.96 -15.92
C PHE A 66 18.73 -2.92 -16.06
N ALA A 67 18.60 -4.16 -15.62
CA ALA A 67 19.66 -5.16 -15.64
C ALA A 67 19.95 -5.68 -17.04
N ARG A 68 21.21 -6.02 -17.31
CA ARG A 68 21.68 -6.57 -18.59
C ARG A 68 21.60 -8.11 -18.66
N SER A 69 21.43 -8.75 -17.50
CA SER A 69 21.24 -10.20 -17.35
C SER A 69 20.49 -10.54 -16.06
N ASP A 70 20.00 -11.78 -15.95
CA ASP A 70 19.36 -12.27 -14.72
C ASP A 70 20.32 -12.29 -13.53
N ASP A 71 21.58 -12.68 -13.73
CA ASP A 71 22.62 -12.67 -12.68
C ASP A 71 22.86 -11.25 -12.15
N GLU A 72 22.88 -10.27 -13.05
CA GLU A 72 23.03 -8.85 -12.68
C GLU A 72 21.76 -8.37 -11.94
N ALA A 73 20.56 -8.75 -12.38
CA ALA A 73 19.32 -8.41 -11.67
C ALA A 73 19.35 -8.95 -10.24
N ASP A 74 19.77 -10.19 -10.04
CA ASP A 74 19.91 -10.77 -8.70
C ASP A 74 20.94 -10.06 -7.84
N ALA A 75 22.07 -9.65 -8.44
CA ALA A 75 23.07 -8.83 -7.75
C ALA A 75 22.54 -7.44 -7.39
N MET A 76 21.78 -6.80 -8.28
CA MET A 76 21.11 -5.52 -8.02
C MET A 76 20.08 -5.64 -6.89
N VAL A 77 19.30 -6.71 -6.83
CA VAL A 77 18.34 -6.97 -5.72
C VAL A 77 19.08 -7.03 -4.39
N ARG A 78 20.22 -7.71 -4.34
CA ARG A 78 21.05 -7.79 -3.11
C ARG A 78 21.56 -6.40 -2.71
N THR A 79 22.20 -5.68 -3.62
CA THR A 79 22.73 -4.33 -3.38
C THR A 79 21.64 -3.36 -2.91
N TYR A 80 20.48 -3.37 -3.58
CA TYR A 80 19.33 -2.56 -3.17
C TYR A 80 18.87 -2.91 -1.76
N THR A 81 18.70 -4.21 -1.47
CA THR A 81 18.19 -4.68 -0.20
C THR A 81 19.13 -4.30 0.95
N GLU A 82 20.43 -4.50 0.79
CA GLU A 82 21.44 -4.13 1.78
C GLU A 82 21.40 -2.62 2.07
N HIS A 83 21.42 -1.79 1.02
CA HIS A 83 21.37 -0.35 1.18
C HIS A 83 20.04 0.11 1.82
N ASN A 84 18.92 -0.49 1.40
CA ASN A 84 17.59 -0.18 1.91
C ASN A 84 17.48 -0.47 3.41
N LEU A 85 17.89 -1.66 3.84
CA LEU A 85 17.83 -2.04 5.25
C LEU A 85 18.80 -1.20 6.12
N ALA A 86 20.00 -0.93 5.63
CA ALA A 86 20.98 -0.12 6.35
C ALA A 86 20.56 1.34 6.56
N ASN A 87 19.70 1.89 5.69
CA ASN A 87 19.26 3.29 5.74
C ASN A 87 17.81 3.45 6.17
N HIS A 88 17.13 2.34 6.48
CA HIS A 88 15.68 2.28 6.70
C HIS A 88 15.22 3.30 7.77
N ASP A 89 15.71 3.19 8.99
CA ASP A 89 15.26 4.02 10.12
C ASP A 89 15.61 5.50 9.95
N ARG A 90 16.63 5.78 9.13
CA ARG A 90 17.06 7.15 8.83
C ARG A 90 16.17 7.83 7.80
N LEU A 91 15.59 7.09 6.85
CA LEU A 91 14.92 7.65 5.68
C LEU A 91 13.40 7.37 5.61
N VAL A 92 12.88 6.40 6.36
CA VAL A 92 11.43 6.20 6.48
C VAL A 92 10.85 7.19 7.47
N ARG A 93 9.67 7.72 7.14
CA ARG A 93 8.93 8.66 7.99
C ARG A 93 7.46 8.29 8.07
N PRO A 94 6.78 8.57 9.19
CA PRO A 94 5.32 8.50 9.23
C PRO A 94 4.70 9.63 8.42
N PHE A 95 3.60 9.34 7.72
CA PHE A 95 2.72 10.40 7.24
C PHE A 95 1.92 10.97 8.41
N SER A 96 1.73 12.28 8.41
CA SER A 96 0.94 12.95 9.44
C SER A 96 -0.51 12.47 9.43
N GLY A 97 -1.03 12.09 10.60
CA GLY A 97 -2.42 11.66 10.78
C GLY A 97 -2.71 10.21 10.38
N VAL A 98 -1.74 9.46 9.82
CA VAL A 98 -1.97 8.05 9.41
C VAL A 98 -2.12 7.14 10.63
N ALA A 99 -1.27 7.26 11.64
CA ALA A 99 -1.36 6.41 12.82
C ALA A 99 -2.69 6.62 13.56
N GLU A 100 -3.11 7.87 13.71
CA GLU A 100 -4.38 8.25 14.34
C GLU A 100 -5.58 7.75 13.52
N CYS A 101 -5.50 7.79 12.19
CA CYS A 101 -6.52 7.25 11.30
C CYS A 101 -6.67 5.73 11.49
N VAL A 102 -5.56 4.99 11.42
CA VAL A 102 -5.53 3.52 11.60
C VAL A 102 -6.08 3.14 12.97
N GLU A 103 -5.66 3.81 14.04
CA GLU A 103 -6.15 3.59 15.39
C GLU A 103 -7.67 3.85 15.50
N SER A 104 -8.14 4.96 14.91
CA SER A 104 -9.57 5.30 14.90
C SER A 104 -10.41 4.26 14.16
N LEU A 105 -9.96 3.76 13.00
CA LEU A 105 -10.67 2.72 12.26
C LEU A 105 -10.73 1.42 13.07
N ARG A 106 -9.62 1.03 13.70
CA ARG A 106 -9.56 -0.12 14.60
C ARG A 106 -10.52 0.03 15.78
N ALA A 107 -10.53 1.18 16.44
CA ALA A 107 -11.42 1.46 17.57
C ALA A 107 -12.91 1.41 17.18
N ARG A 108 -13.24 1.67 15.91
CA ARG A 108 -14.61 1.56 15.36
C ARG A 108 -14.97 0.14 14.93
N GLY A 109 -14.10 -0.84 15.14
CA GLY A 109 -14.36 -2.26 14.88
C GLY A 109 -14.06 -2.72 13.45
N PHE A 110 -13.38 -1.89 12.62
CA PHE A 110 -12.87 -2.38 11.33
C PHE A 110 -11.78 -3.41 11.54
N ARG A 111 -11.80 -4.47 10.74
CA ARG A 111 -10.66 -5.36 10.57
C ARG A 111 -9.66 -4.69 9.63
N LEU A 112 -8.41 -4.59 10.06
CA LEU A 112 -7.37 -3.95 9.27
C LEU A 112 -6.43 -5.00 8.70
N GLY A 113 -6.04 -4.84 7.45
CA GLY A 113 -5.05 -5.68 6.78
C GLY A 113 -4.04 -4.85 6.01
N ILE A 114 -2.93 -5.48 5.65
CA ILE A 114 -1.91 -4.91 4.75
C ILE A 114 -1.71 -5.86 3.58
N ALA A 115 -1.62 -5.31 2.36
CA ALA A 115 -1.23 -6.02 1.14
C ALA A 115 -0.18 -5.19 0.40
N THR A 116 1.10 -5.57 0.50
CA THR A 116 2.22 -4.78 0.00
C THR A 116 3.16 -5.57 -0.91
N SER A 117 3.79 -4.91 -1.87
CA SER A 117 4.88 -5.45 -2.70
C SER A 117 6.24 -5.43 -1.99
N LYS A 118 6.32 -4.87 -0.77
CA LYS A 118 7.51 -4.87 0.07
C LYS A 118 7.74 -6.23 0.72
N ARG A 119 8.99 -6.59 0.97
CA ARG A 119 9.33 -7.83 1.69
C ARG A 119 9.08 -7.70 3.19
N ARG A 120 8.82 -8.82 3.84
CA ARG A 120 8.39 -8.90 5.26
C ARG A 120 9.32 -8.17 6.23
N VAL A 121 10.63 -8.34 6.10
CA VAL A 121 11.60 -7.68 6.99
C VAL A 121 11.46 -6.15 6.93
N ALA A 122 11.48 -5.59 5.73
CA ALA A 122 11.37 -4.14 5.54
C ALA A 122 9.95 -3.62 5.89
N THR A 123 8.91 -4.44 5.72
CA THR A 123 7.54 -4.13 6.17
C THR A 123 7.50 -3.94 7.69
N ARG A 124 8.03 -4.89 8.45
CA ARG A 124 8.09 -4.82 9.93
C ARG A 124 8.87 -3.60 10.42
N MET A 125 10.03 -3.36 9.81
CA MET A 125 10.83 -2.17 10.13
C MET A 125 10.04 -0.88 9.88
N GLY A 126 9.34 -0.79 8.73
CA GLY A 126 8.53 0.38 8.38
C GLY A 126 7.39 0.64 9.36
N LEU A 127 6.65 -0.40 9.72
CA LEU A 127 5.58 -0.31 10.71
C LEU A 127 6.11 0.16 12.06
N ALA A 128 7.22 -0.43 12.54
CA ALA A 128 7.84 -0.04 13.81
C ALA A 128 8.33 1.41 13.78
N ALA A 129 9.02 1.85 12.71
CA ALA A 129 9.53 3.20 12.56
C ALA A 129 8.43 4.27 12.52
N CYS A 130 7.22 3.88 12.07
CA CYS A 130 6.08 4.79 11.93
C CYS A 130 5.04 4.66 13.06
N GLY A 131 5.33 3.92 14.13
CA GLY A 131 4.42 3.79 15.27
C GLY A 131 3.14 3.03 14.95
N LEU A 132 3.19 2.07 14.02
CA LEU A 132 2.08 1.22 13.60
C LEU A 132 2.30 -0.22 14.10
N PRO A 133 1.83 -0.60 15.29
CA PRO A 133 2.03 -1.95 15.82
C PRO A 133 1.45 -3.02 14.90
N GLU A 134 2.20 -4.09 14.63
CA GLU A 134 1.71 -5.23 13.83
C GLU A 134 0.39 -5.79 14.38
N ALA A 135 0.23 -5.78 15.71
CA ALA A 135 -0.99 -6.26 16.39
C ALA A 135 -2.26 -5.45 16.05
N TRP A 136 -2.13 -4.32 15.38
CA TRP A 136 -3.29 -3.57 14.90
C TRP A 136 -3.89 -4.16 13.63
N PHE A 137 -3.14 -5.00 12.93
CA PHE A 137 -3.52 -5.59 11.65
C PHE A 137 -3.84 -7.09 11.82
N ALA A 138 -5.02 -7.49 11.41
CA ALA A 138 -5.46 -8.87 11.41
C ALA A 138 -4.73 -9.71 10.34
N SER A 139 -4.20 -9.06 9.31
CA SER A 139 -3.39 -9.71 8.26
C SER A 139 -2.28 -8.78 7.77
N ILE A 140 -1.13 -9.35 7.44
CA ILE A 140 -0.01 -8.64 6.80
C ILE A 140 0.54 -9.52 5.69
N VAL A 141 0.10 -9.25 4.46
CA VAL A 141 0.54 -9.94 3.25
C VAL A 141 1.62 -9.12 2.56
N THR A 142 2.75 -9.74 2.31
CA THR A 142 3.95 -9.14 1.74
C THR A 142 4.33 -9.83 0.42
N ALA A 143 5.35 -9.34 -0.27
CA ALA A 143 5.88 -9.99 -1.47
C ALA A 143 6.36 -11.43 -1.20
N ASP A 144 6.68 -11.78 0.04
CA ASP A 144 7.13 -13.13 0.41
C ASP A 144 5.98 -14.14 0.52
N ASP A 145 4.73 -13.70 0.47
CA ASP A 145 3.54 -14.51 0.75
C ASP A 145 2.71 -14.85 -0.48
N VAL A 146 3.03 -14.30 -1.64
CA VAL A 146 2.24 -14.39 -2.87
C VAL A 146 3.11 -14.76 -4.05
N THR A 147 2.48 -15.32 -5.08
CA THR A 147 3.15 -15.69 -6.35
C THR A 147 2.79 -14.73 -7.47
N ARG A 148 1.62 -14.12 -7.42
CA ARG A 148 1.17 -13.08 -8.35
C ARG A 148 1.03 -11.77 -7.60
N PHE A 149 1.70 -10.76 -8.11
CA PHE A 149 1.82 -9.46 -7.46
C PHE A 149 0.81 -8.47 -8.04
N LYS A 150 0.62 -7.34 -7.35
CA LYS A 150 -0.16 -6.23 -7.90
C LYS A 150 0.31 -5.89 -9.34
N PRO A 151 -0.57 -5.74 -10.32
CA PRO A 151 -2.02 -5.46 -10.23
C PRO A 151 -2.92 -6.70 -10.10
N GLU A 152 -2.37 -7.91 -9.97
CA GLU A 152 -3.16 -9.11 -9.74
C GLU A 152 -3.89 -9.07 -8.38
N PRO A 153 -5.04 -9.74 -8.24
CA PRO A 153 -5.86 -9.67 -7.03
C PRO A 153 -5.32 -10.49 -5.85
N GLU A 154 -4.37 -11.40 -6.08
CA GLU A 154 -3.90 -12.37 -5.07
C GLU A 154 -3.49 -11.72 -3.75
N PRO A 155 -2.70 -10.61 -3.70
CA PRO A 155 -2.31 -10.00 -2.43
C PRO A 155 -3.50 -9.50 -1.61
N VAL A 156 -4.47 -8.87 -2.26
CA VAL A 156 -5.66 -8.32 -1.61
C VAL A 156 -6.57 -9.44 -1.13
N LEU A 157 -6.86 -10.44 -1.99
CA LEU A 157 -7.69 -11.59 -1.62
C LEU A 157 -7.09 -12.39 -0.47
N LYS A 158 -5.77 -12.57 -0.47
CA LYS A 158 -5.08 -13.25 0.63
C LYS A 158 -5.18 -12.45 1.93
N ALA A 159 -4.99 -11.13 1.87
CA ALA A 159 -5.13 -10.27 3.04
C ALA A 159 -6.56 -10.32 3.62
N LEU A 160 -7.58 -10.35 2.77
CA LEU A 160 -8.97 -10.53 3.21
C LEU A 160 -9.19 -11.87 3.89
N ALA A 161 -8.76 -12.95 3.26
CA ALA A 161 -8.92 -14.30 3.80
C ALA A 161 -8.25 -14.45 5.18
N GLU A 162 -7.01 -13.97 5.33
CA GLU A 162 -6.29 -13.98 6.61
C GLU A 162 -6.94 -13.07 7.67
N ALA A 163 -7.56 -11.96 7.25
CA ALA A 163 -8.34 -11.10 8.14
C ALA A 163 -9.73 -11.68 8.48
N GLY A 164 -10.09 -12.85 7.92
CA GLY A 164 -11.41 -13.46 8.14
C GLY A 164 -12.56 -12.78 7.40
N GLU A 165 -12.27 -12.06 6.32
CA GLU A 165 -13.30 -11.47 5.44
C GLU A 165 -13.50 -12.36 4.21
N VAL A 166 -14.72 -12.82 4.03
CA VAL A 166 -15.09 -13.73 2.92
C VAL A 166 -15.92 -13.05 1.83
N GLU A 167 -16.36 -11.82 2.07
CA GLU A 167 -17.17 -11.04 1.15
C GLU A 167 -16.38 -9.81 0.66
N PRO A 168 -15.72 -9.84 -0.51
CA PRO A 168 -14.93 -8.70 -1.01
C PRO A 168 -15.73 -7.39 -1.07
N ALA A 169 -17.04 -7.45 -1.34
CA ALA A 169 -17.92 -6.28 -1.37
C ALA A 169 -18.00 -5.53 -0.02
N ARG A 170 -17.60 -6.16 1.09
CA ARG A 170 -17.53 -5.54 2.44
C ARG A 170 -16.15 -5.01 2.79
N ALA A 171 -15.24 -5.00 1.82
CA ALA A 171 -13.89 -4.54 2.02
C ALA A 171 -13.54 -3.37 1.11
N VAL A 172 -12.56 -2.60 1.55
CA VAL A 172 -11.96 -1.52 0.78
C VAL A 172 -10.44 -1.69 0.77
N TYR A 173 -9.82 -1.45 -0.39
CA TYR A 173 -8.38 -1.38 -0.54
C TYR A 173 -7.94 0.07 -0.70
N VAL A 174 -7.04 0.51 0.15
CA VAL A 174 -6.51 1.87 0.23
C VAL A 174 -5.08 1.86 -0.26
N GLY A 175 -4.76 2.65 -1.29
CA GLY A 175 -3.42 2.70 -1.87
C GLY A 175 -3.17 3.99 -2.65
N ASP A 176 -1.91 4.21 -3.01
CA ASP A 176 -1.45 5.42 -3.70
C ASP A 176 -0.98 5.16 -5.15
N SER A 177 -1.08 3.94 -5.66
CA SER A 177 -0.59 3.59 -6.99
C SER A 177 -1.68 3.04 -7.93
N VAL A 178 -1.41 3.10 -9.24
CA VAL A 178 -2.26 2.48 -10.27
C VAL A 178 -2.35 0.95 -10.06
N HIS A 179 -1.29 0.34 -9.53
CA HIS A 179 -1.25 -1.10 -9.24
C HIS A 179 -2.21 -1.47 -8.12
N ASP A 180 -2.38 -0.60 -7.11
CA ASP A 180 -3.34 -0.78 -6.02
C ASP A 180 -4.77 -0.71 -6.53
N MET A 181 -5.07 0.32 -7.29
CA MET A 181 -6.42 0.50 -7.84
C MET A 181 -6.84 -0.68 -8.71
N ARG A 182 -5.94 -1.17 -9.55
CA ARG A 182 -6.19 -2.32 -10.41
C ARG A 182 -6.33 -3.62 -9.61
N SER A 183 -5.45 -3.85 -8.61
CA SER A 183 -5.47 -5.03 -7.74
C SER A 183 -6.75 -5.09 -6.91
N GLY A 184 -7.15 -3.96 -6.29
CA GLY A 184 -8.39 -3.87 -5.54
C GLY A 184 -9.63 -4.12 -6.39
N ARG A 185 -9.69 -3.52 -7.58
CA ARG A 185 -10.78 -3.74 -8.55
C ARG A 185 -10.83 -5.20 -8.99
N ALA A 186 -9.69 -5.81 -9.31
CA ALA A 186 -9.61 -7.21 -9.71
C ALA A 186 -10.02 -8.17 -8.56
N ALA A 187 -9.77 -7.77 -7.30
CA ALA A 187 -10.21 -8.51 -6.12
C ALA A 187 -11.72 -8.32 -5.79
N GLY A 188 -12.41 -7.41 -6.49
CA GLY A 188 -13.83 -7.12 -6.25
C GLY A 188 -14.10 -6.29 -5.00
N VAL A 189 -13.09 -5.63 -4.44
CA VAL A 189 -13.24 -4.70 -3.31
C VAL A 189 -13.45 -3.27 -3.79
N ARG A 190 -13.96 -2.41 -2.90
CA ARG A 190 -13.93 -0.96 -3.14
C ARG A 190 -12.50 -0.44 -3.10
N THR A 191 -12.24 0.67 -3.81
CA THR A 191 -10.91 1.26 -3.89
C THR A 191 -10.90 2.70 -3.42
N VAL A 192 -9.90 3.04 -2.61
CA VAL A 192 -9.59 4.43 -2.20
C VAL A 192 -8.19 4.77 -2.69
N ALA A 193 -8.11 5.76 -3.57
CA ALA A 193 -6.84 6.36 -3.96
C ALA A 193 -6.48 7.49 -2.99
N VAL A 194 -5.26 7.47 -2.45
CA VAL A 194 -4.76 8.49 -1.53
C VAL A 194 -3.76 9.41 -2.23
N LEU A 195 -3.87 10.72 -1.98
CA LEU A 195 -3.07 11.75 -2.63
C LEU A 195 -1.93 12.32 -1.78
N TRP A 196 -1.72 11.79 -0.58
CA TRP A 196 -0.54 12.15 0.24
C TRP A 196 0.70 11.31 -0.10
N GLY A 197 0.55 10.27 -0.93
CA GLY A 197 1.65 9.48 -1.49
C GLY A 197 2.32 10.16 -2.70
N PRO A 198 3.30 9.48 -3.33
CA PRO A 198 4.07 10.05 -4.43
C PRO A 198 3.28 10.28 -5.73
N ASN A 199 2.12 9.63 -5.92
CA ASN A 199 1.34 9.75 -7.13
C ASN A 199 0.22 10.80 -6.99
N GLY A 200 0.18 11.71 -7.95
CA GLY A 200 -0.82 12.78 -7.99
C GLY A 200 -2.17 12.34 -8.58
N ARG A 201 -3.13 13.27 -8.52
CA ARG A 201 -4.49 13.09 -9.05
C ARG A 201 -4.51 12.76 -10.54
N ASP A 202 -3.62 13.34 -11.32
CA ASP A 202 -3.47 13.10 -12.77
C ASP A 202 -3.12 11.65 -13.11
N VAL A 203 -2.42 10.95 -12.20
CA VAL A 203 -2.06 9.54 -12.33
C VAL A 203 -3.17 8.63 -11.81
N LEU A 204 -3.80 8.97 -10.69
CA LEU A 204 -4.73 8.08 -10.00
C LEU A 204 -6.18 8.23 -10.45
N ALA A 205 -6.64 9.41 -10.84
CA ALA A 205 -8.03 9.61 -11.27
C ALA A 205 -8.41 8.82 -12.54
N PRO A 206 -7.52 8.62 -13.54
CA PRO A 206 -7.80 7.76 -14.68
C PRO A 206 -8.08 6.29 -14.34
N GLU A 207 -7.64 5.81 -13.17
CA GLU A 207 -7.94 4.46 -12.69
C GLU A 207 -9.36 4.34 -12.11
N GLU A 208 -10.14 5.41 -12.08
CA GLU A 208 -11.53 5.45 -11.61
C GLU A 208 -11.73 4.79 -10.22
N PRO A 209 -10.96 5.20 -9.19
CA PRO A 209 -11.17 4.70 -7.83
C PRO A 209 -12.60 5.05 -7.35
N ASP A 210 -13.17 4.24 -6.45
CA ASP A 210 -14.45 4.57 -5.83
C ASP A 210 -14.39 5.90 -5.06
N TRP A 211 -13.26 6.16 -4.41
CA TRP A 211 -12.97 7.43 -3.75
C TRP A 211 -11.51 7.85 -3.99
N LEU A 212 -11.32 9.16 -4.09
CA LEU A 212 -10.01 9.80 -4.19
C LEU A 212 -9.96 10.89 -3.12
N ILE A 213 -9.03 10.76 -2.17
CA ILE A 213 -8.96 11.54 -0.94
C ILE A 213 -7.58 12.17 -0.76
N GLU A 214 -7.54 13.31 -0.05
CA GLU A 214 -6.32 14.12 0.10
C GLU A 214 -5.65 13.96 1.47
N SER A 215 -6.36 13.41 2.47
CA SER A 215 -5.84 13.29 3.82
C SER A 215 -6.33 12.05 4.57
N PRO A 216 -5.57 11.57 5.58
CA PRO A 216 -6.03 10.50 6.46
C PRO A 216 -7.32 10.85 7.23
N THR A 217 -7.54 12.14 7.50
CA THR A 217 -8.77 12.63 8.14
C THR A 217 -9.99 12.40 7.24
N GLU A 218 -9.85 12.60 5.93
CA GLU A 218 -10.93 12.29 4.98
C GLU A 218 -11.24 10.78 4.94
N LEU A 219 -10.22 9.91 5.04
CA LEU A 219 -10.43 8.47 5.14
C LEU A 219 -11.23 8.11 6.39
N THR A 220 -10.84 8.69 7.53
CA THR A 220 -11.55 8.50 8.80
C THR A 220 -13.00 8.97 8.72
N ALA A 221 -13.26 10.10 8.08
CA ALA A 221 -14.61 10.62 7.89
C ALA A 221 -15.44 9.74 6.93
N LEU A 222 -14.84 9.32 5.82
CA LEU A 222 -15.48 8.47 4.82
C LEU A 222 -15.94 7.14 5.42
N LEU A 223 -15.06 6.45 6.13
CA LEU A 223 -15.35 5.14 6.71
C LEU A 223 -16.03 5.24 8.07
N GLY A 224 -15.84 6.34 8.78
CA GLY A 224 -16.36 6.55 10.13
C GLY A 224 -17.88 6.77 10.18
N ALA A 225 -18.49 7.22 9.09
CA ALA A 225 -19.94 7.39 9.01
C ALA A 225 -20.70 6.05 8.91
N THR A 226 -19.99 4.94 8.62
CA THR A 226 -20.60 3.68 8.16
C THR A 226 -19.99 2.42 8.79
N GLY A 227 -19.14 2.57 9.79
CA GLY A 227 -18.41 1.47 10.43
C GLY A 227 -19.32 0.45 11.15
N PRO A 228 -18.81 -0.76 11.47
CA PRO A 228 -19.54 -1.86 12.09
C PRO A 228 -20.27 -1.50 13.40
N GLY A 229 -19.91 -0.40 14.05
CA GLY A 229 -20.56 0.12 15.26
C GLY A 229 -21.69 1.15 15.02
N ALA A 230 -22.00 1.50 13.77
CA ALA A 230 -23.01 2.50 13.45
C ALA A 230 -24.45 1.95 13.50
N ASP A 231 -24.63 0.63 13.46
CA ASP A 231 -25.91 -0.03 13.69
C ASP A 231 -26.20 0.00 15.21
N GLY A 232 -26.99 0.99 15.62
CA GLY A 232 -27.41 1.23 17.01
C GLY A 232 -28.18 0.07 17.66
N ARG A 233 -27.51 -1.07 17.86
CA ARG A 233 -27.98 -2.15 18.74
C ARG A 233 -27.30 -1.99 20.10
N THR A 234 -27.94 -1.30 21.01
CA THR A 234 -27.75 -1.45 22.44
C THR A 234 -27.94 -2.93 22.79
N PRO A 235 -26.99 -3.59 23.48
CA PRO A 235 -27.26 -4.92 24.01
C PRO A 235 -28.34 -4.79 25.09
N GLY A 236 -29.47 -5.46 24.87
CA GLY A 236 -30.52 -5.67 25.89
C GLY A 236 -30.13 -6.75 26.88
#